data_422d24e210ba78663be9c3252759bced
#
_entry.id   422d24e210ba78663be9c3252759bced
#
_cell.length_a   1.000
_cell.length_b   1.000
_cell.length_c   1.000
_cell.angle_alpha   90.00
_cell.angle_beta   90.00
_cell.angle_gamma   90.00
#
_symmetry.space_group_name_H-M   'P 1'
#
loop_
_entity.id
_entity.type
_entity.pdbx_description
1 polymer ?
#
loop_
_entity_poly.entity_id
_entity_poly.type
_entity_poly.pdbx_seq_one_letter_code
_entity_poly.pdbx_strand_id
1 'polypeptide(L)'
;MNKEDLKILRKEMGMLFQGSALFDSMTVLENVMFPLDMFSKASTKERQMRAEFCLDRVNLSEAGHLYPSEISGGMMKRAAIARAIALNPKYLFCDEPNSGLDPKTSLVIDDLIHDITIEFNMTTVINTHDMNSVMNIGDNIVFIKEGVKEWQGTKEDIITSDNQALNDFIFASDLFRKVKKMEVEELKEGHKL
;
A
#
# COMPACT_ATOMS: atom_id res chain seq x y z
N MET A 1 6.02 9.47 -25.87
CA MET A 1 5.10 10.23 -25.00
C MET A 1 5.63 11.65 -24.87
N ASN A 2 4.82 12.66 -25.12
CA ASN A 2 5.24 14.07 -25.01
C ASN A 2 5.19 14.54 -23.52
N LYS A 3 5.64 15.78 -23.23
CA LYS A 3 5.69 16.31 -21.85
C LYS A 3 4.29 16.46 -21.21
N GLU A 4 3.28 16.75 -22.03
CA GLU A 4 1.90 16.93 -21.54
C GLU A 4 1.27 15.57 -21.17
N ASP A 5 1.47 14.54 -22.00
CA ASP A 5 1.02 13.18 -21.74
C ASP A 5 1.66 12.63 -20.45
N LEU A 6 2.97 12.89 -20.23
CA LEU A 6 3.67 12.53 -19.00
C LEU A 6 3.08 13.21 -17.77
N LYS A 7 2.68 14.48 -17.90
CA LYS A 7 2.06 15.22 -16.80
C LYS A 7 0.68 14.67 -16.46
N ILE A 8 -0.10 14.29 -17.47
CA ILE A 8 -1.41 13.64 -17.29
C ILE A 8 -1.22 12.30 -16.58
N LEU A 9 -0.32 11.43 -17.07
CA LEU A 9 -0.04 10.15 -16.47
C LEU A 9 0.37 10.25 -14.99
N ARG A 10 1.27 11.20 -14.68
CA ARG A 10 1.73 11.41 -13.28
C ARG A 10 0.61 11.84 -12.33
N LYS A 11 -0.43 12.51 -12.81
CA LYS A 11 -1.60 12.86 -12.00
C LYS A 11 -2.47 11.64 -11.69
N GLU A 12 -2.46 10.65 -12.58
CA GLU A 12 -3.24 9.42 -12.41
C GLU A 12 -2.53 8.38 -11.54
N MET A 13 -1.28 8.67 -11.11
CA MET A 13 -0.45 7.76 -10.31
C MET A 13 -0.15 8.36 -8.94
N GLY A 14 -0.59 7.71 -7.88
CA GLY A 14 -0.11 7.94 -6.52
C GLY A 14 1.05 7.02 -6.19
N MET A 15 2.02 7.49 -5.40
CA MET A 15 3.14 6.68 -4.94
C MET A 15 3.38 6.80 -3.44
N LEU A 16 3.45 5.65 -2.79
CA LEU A 16 3.94 5.48 -1.42
C LEU A 16 5.31 4.82 -1.48
N PHE A 17 6.34 5.53 -1.09
CA PHE A 17 7.72 5.04 -1.05
C PHE A 17 8.02 4.35 0.29
N GLN A 18 8.94 3.41 0.30
CA GLN A 18 9.39 2.66 1.48
C GLN A 18 9.71 3.58 2.67
N GLY A 19 10.45 4.66 2.47
CA GLY A 19 10.80 5.66 3.49
C GLY A 19 9.79 6.78 3.69
N SER A 20 8.53 6.65 3.18
CA SER A 20 7.51 7.70 3.16
C SER A 20 7.87 8.92 2.29
N ALA A 21 9.14 9.27 2.18
CA ALA A 21 9.70 10.37 1.39
C ALA A 21 8.96 11.71 1.62
N LEU A 22 8.59 12.00 2.86
CA LEU A 22 8.07 13.31 3.25
C LEU A 22 9.19 14.35 3.21
N PHE A 23 8.84 15.59 2.92
CA PHE A 23 9.76 16.72 2.99
C PHE A 23 9.86 17.18 4.45
N ASP A 24 11.04 17.06 5.06
CA ASP A 24 11.28 17.40 6.46
C ASP A 24 11.08 18.90 6.76
N SER A 25 11.24 19.75 5.74
CA SER A 25 11.05 21.21 5.84
C SER A 25 9.59 21.66 5.71
N MET A 26 8.66 20.74 5.51
CA MET A 26 7.23 20.98 5.33
C MET A 26 6.45 20.29 6.45
N THR A 27 5.36 20.92 6.88
CA THR A 27 4.38 20.29 7.77
C THR A 27 3.69 19.10 7.08
N VAL A 28 2.98 18.29 7.83
CA VAL A 28 2.17 17.17 7.32
C VAL A 28 1.14 17.68 6.30
N LEU A 29 0.45 18.79 6.60
CA LEU A 29 -0.51 19.39 5.66
C LEU A 29 0.17 19.87 4.36
N GLU A 30 1.29 20.56 4.47
CA GLU A 30 2.06 21.05 3.32
C GLU A 30 2.58 19.90 2.45
N ASN A 31 3.02 18.79 3.06
CA ASN A 31 3.39 17.59 2.34
C ASN A 31 2.22 17.02 1.51
N VAL A 32 1.00 16.99 2.07
CA VAL A 32 -0.19 16.53 1.35
C VAL A 32 -0.64 17.53 0.29
N MET A 33 -0.46 18.84 0.52
CA MET A 33 -0.75 19.89 -0.47
C MET A 33 0.23 19.90 -1.64
N PHE A 34 1.47 19.45 -1.45
CA PHE A 34 2.53 19.54 -2.45
C PHE A 34 2.13 19.06 -3.86
N PRO A 35 1.57 17.85 -4.07
CA PRO A 35 1.13 17.44 -5.40
C PRO A 35 -0.04 18.29 -5.94
N LEU A 36 -0.91 18.80 -5.07
CA LEU A 36 -1.99 19.72 -5.47
C LEU A 36 -1.44 21.05 -5.96
N ASP A 37 -0.41 21.58 -5.30
CA ASP A 37 0.23 22.84 -5.70
C ASP A 37 0.95 22.71 -7.05
N MET A 38 1.53 21.54 -7.32
CA MET A 38 2.23 21.29 -8.59
C MET A 38 1.29 21.03 -9.78
N PHE A 39 0.17 20.36 -9.54
CA PHE A 39 -0.62 19.79 -10.62
C PHE A 39 -2.07 20.25 -10.69
N SER A 40 -2.63 20.84 -9.63
CA SER A 40 -4.01 21.34 -9.64
C SER A 40 -4.08 22.80 -10.10
N LYS A 41 -5.20 23.15 -10.75
CA LYS A 41 -5.57 24.53 -11.09
C LYS A 41 -6.55 25.13 -10.08
N ALA A 42 -6.93 24.38 -9.05
CA ALA A 42 -7.84 24.82 -8.02
C ALA A 42 -7.25 25.97 -7.18
N SER A 43 -8.09 26.77 -6.54
CA SER A 43 -7.67 27.83 -5.63
C SER A 43 -6.93 27.24 -4.41
N THR A 44 -6.14 28.05 -3.71
CA THR A 44 -5.42 27.64 -2.51
C THR A 44 -6.37 27.05 -1.45
N LYS A 45 -7.54 27.67 -1.29
CA LYS A 45 -8.57 27.19 -0.35
C LYS A 45 -9.09 25.80 -0.72
N GLU A 46 -9.38 25.56 -1.99
CA GLU A 46 -9.85 24.24 -2.47
C GLU A 46 -8.78 23.17 -2.32
N ARG A 47 -7.50 23.50 -2.59
CA ARG A 47 -6.38 22.58 -2.39
C ARG A 47 -6.19 22.22 -0.92
N GLN A 48 -6.29 23.23 -0.02
CA GLN A 48 -6.22 23.00 1.41
C GLN A 48 -7.36 22.10 1.90
N MET A 49 -8.61 22.40 1.53
CA MET A 49 -9.77 21.56 1.87
C MET A 49 -9.59 20.11 1.38
N ARG A 50 -9.02 19.92 0.19
CA ARG A 50 -8.72 18.58 -0.34
C ARG A 50 -7.64 17.87 0.47
N ALA A 51 -6.58 18.58 0.86
CA ALA A 51 -5.52 18.01 1.70
C ALA A 51 -6.02 17.64 3.11
N GLU A 52 -6.82 18.51 3.72
CA GLU A 52 -7.47 18.25 5.01
C GLU A 52 -8.39 17.02 4.94
N PHE A 53 -9.20 16.91 3.87
CA PHE A 53 -9.99 15.71 3.60
C PHE A 53 -9.11 14.45 3.53
N CYS A 54 -7.98 14.48 2.80
CA CYS A 54 -7.08 13.35 2.71
C CYS A 54 -6.45 12.98 4.07
N LEU A 55 -6.12 13.98 4.89
CA LEU A 55 -5.64 13.76 6.27
C LEU A 55 -6.70 13.12 7.16
N ASP A 56 -7.94 13.53 7.01
CA ASP A 56 -9.07 12.91 7.73
C ASP A 56 -9.22 11.43 7.38
N ARG A 57 -9.13 11.07 6.10
CA ARG A 57 -9.22 9.66 5.63
C ARG A 57 -8.13 8.74 6.20
N VAL A 58 -7.00 9.31 6.61
CA VAL A 58 -5.89 8.56 7.23
C VAL A 58 -5.80 8.77 8.75
N ASN A 59 -6.83 9.33 9.39
CA ASN A 59 -6.88 9.65 10.82
C ASN A 59 -5.68 10.51 11.28
N LEU A 60 -5.42 11.62 10.57
CA LEU A 60 -4.36 12.58 10.87
C LEU A 60 -4.87 14.04 10.86
N SER A 61 -6.17 14.28 11.02
CA SER A 61 -6.76 15.62 10.99
C SER A 61 -6.07 16.59 11.95
N GLU A 62 -5.74 16.14 13.16
CA GLU A 62 -5.11 16.94 14.20
C GLU A 62 -3.60 17.13 14.02
N ALA A 63 -2.96 16.37 13.15
CA ALA A 63 -1.51 16.35 12.94
C ALA A 63 -1.03 17.25 11.78
N GLY A 64 -1.94 17.93 11.10
CA GLY A 64 -1.61 18.71 9.90
C GLY A 64 -0.54 19.78 10.10
N HIS A 65 -0.45 20.35 11.30
CA HIS A 65 0.50 21.41 11.67
C HIS A 65 1.89 20.91 12.11
N LEU A 66 2.03 19.60 12.37
CA LEU A 66 3.28 18.98 12.82
C LEU A 66 4.25 18.74 11.65
N TYR A 67 5.53 18.69 11.96
CA TYR A 67 6.59 18.30 11.03
C TYR A 67 6.83 16.80 11.08
N PRO A 68 7.42 16.19 10.02
CA PRO A 68 7.76 14.76 10.01
C PRO A 68 8.57 14.29 11.21
N SER A 69 9.46 15.14 11.75
CA SER A 69 10.25 14.84 12.96
C SER A 69 9.44 14.77 14.26
N GLU A 70 8.20 15.26 14.25
CA GLU A 70 7.33 15.33 15.43
C GLU A 70 6.27 14.20 15.46
N ILE A 71 6.25 13.34 14.44
CA ILE A 71 5.26 12.28 14.30
C ILE A 71 5.91 10.88 14.27
N SER A 72 5.14 9.86 14.62
CA SER A 72 5.63 8.48 14.62
C SER A 72 5.80 7.91 13.20
N GLY A 73 6.54 6.79 13.06
CA GLY A 73 6.72 6.11 11.78
C GLY A 73 5.41 5.70 11.11
N GLY A 74 4.44 5.20 11.88
CA GLY A 74 3.10 4.88 11.38
C GLY A 74 2.31 6.13 10.94
N MET A 75 2.48 7.26 11.63
CA MET A 75 1.90 8.55 11.21
C MET A 75 2.56 9.06 9.93
N MET A 76 3.88 8.92 9.78
CA MET A 76 4.58 9.26 8.53
C MET A 76 4.07 8.46 7.33
N LYS A 77 3.84 7.16 7.50
CA LYS A 77 3.25 6.31 6.45
C LYS A 77 1.84 6.78 6.08
N ARG A 78 0.99 7.07 7.06
CA ARG A 78 -0.36 7.59 6.84
C ARG A 78 -0.35 8.95 6.13
N ALA A 79 0.52 9.87 6.52
CA ALA A 79 0.70 11.16 5.83
C ALA A 79 1.16 10.98 4.37
N ALA A 80 2.06 10.03 4.11
CA ALA A 80 2.51 9.71 2.76
C ALA A 80 1.38 9.08 1.90
N ILE A 81 0.50 8.26 2.49
CA ILE A 81 -0.72 7.76 1.84
C ILE A 81 -1.65 8.93 1.50
N ALA A 82 -1.93 9.84 2.45
CA ALA A 82 -2.75 11.03 2.21
C ALA A 82 -2.21 11.87 1.05
N ARG A 83 -0.89 12.07 1.00
CA ARG A 83 -0.22 12.75 -0.12
C ARG A 83 -0.40 12.01 -1.45
N ALA A 84 -0.28 10.68 -1.44
CA ALA A 84 -0.40 9.88 -2.65
C ALA A 84 -1.80 9.95 -3.27
N ILE A 85 -2.86 10.06 -2.45
CA ILE A 85 -4.25 10.12 -2.91
C ILE A 85 -4.77 11.55 -3.15
N ALA A 86 -3.97 12.58 -2.88
CA ALA A 86 -4.41 13.98 -2.94
C ALA A 86 -4.99 14.37 -4.31
N LEU A 87 -4.38 13.91 -5.40
CA LEU A 87 -4.83 14.16 -6.78
C LEU A 87 -5.95 13.25 -7.27
N ASN A 88 -6.51 12.39 -6.41
CA ASN A 88 -7.49 11.38 -6.80
C ASN A 88 -6.99 10.47 -7.94
N PRO A 89 -5.87 9.77 -7.74
CA PRO A 89 -5.25 8.96 -8.78
C PRO A 89 -6.12 7.75 -9.15
N LYS A 90 -5.89 7.18 -10.34
CA LYS A 90 -6.48 5.89 -10.76
C LYS A 90 -5.66 4.70 -10.28
N TYR A 91 -4.37 4.92 -10.09
CA TYR A 91 -3.39 3.89 -9.71
C TYR A 91 -2.64 4.32 -8.47
N LEU A 92 -2.54 3.43 -7.49
CA LEU A 92 -1.69 3.63 -6.31
C LEU A 92 -0.57 2.58 -6.32
N PHE A 93 0.67 3.02 -6.25
CA PHE A 93 1.83 2.16 -6.14
C PHE A 93 2.42 2.28 -4.75
N CYS A 94 2.53 1.17 -4.03
CA CYS A 94 3.10 1.10 -2.70
C CYS A 94 4.37 0.24 -2.73
N ASP A 95 5.49 0.83 -2.35
CA ASP A 95 6.78 0.15 -2.23
C ASP A 95 7.08 -0.08 -0.75
N GLU A 96 7.04 -1.33 -0.31
CA GLU A 96 7.28 -1.77 1.07
C GLU A 96 6.52 -0.90 2.10
N PRO A 97 5.17 -0.82 2.04
CA PRO A 97 4.39 0.09 2.87
C PRO A 97 4.62 -0.11 4.37
N ASN A 98 4.87 -1.35 4.80
CA ASN A 98 5.00 -1.75 6.20
C ASN A 98 6.45 -1.77 6.71
N SER A 99 7.43 -1.45 5.86
CA SER A 99 8.84 -1.47 6.26
C SER A 99 9.10 -0.57 7.48
N GLY A 100 9.73 -1.15 8.51
CA GLY A 100 10.10 -0.45 9.74
C GLY A 100 8.98 -0.25 10.75
N LEU A 101 7.81 -0.87 10.55
CA LEU A 101 6.69 -0.82 11.48
C LEU A 101 6.60 -2.11 12.33
N ASP A 102 5.99 -1.99 13.50
CA ASP A 102 5.61 -3.15 14.29
C ASP A 102 4.42 -3.89 13.65
N PRO A 103 4.22 -5.19 13.97
CA PRO A 103 3.17 -5.99 13.32
C PRO A 103 1.75 -5.43 13.47
N LYS A 104 1.43 -4.81 14.61
CA LYS A 104 0.10 -4.22 14.83
C LYS A 104 -0.12 -2.99 13.96
N THR A 105 0.89 -2.14 13.86
CA THR A 105 0.85 -0.93 13.01
C THR A 105 0.82 -1.33 11.53
N SER A 106 1.52 -2.40 11.13
CA SER A 106 1.49 -2.92 9.76
C SER A 106 0.09 -3.33 9.33
N LEU A 107 -0.66 -4.04 10.16
CA LEU A 107 -2.06 -4.40 9.87
C LEU A 107 -2.94 -3.16 9.67
N VAL A 108 -2.76 -2.12 10.50
CA VAL A 108 -3.50 -0.86 10.34
C VAL A 108 -3.19 -0.17 9.01
N ILE A 109 -1.94 -0.25 8.53
CA ILE A 109 -1.56 0.32 7.23
C ILE A 109 -2.14 -0.52 6.08
N ASP A 110 -2.13 -1.84 6.18
CA ASP A 110 -2.72 -2.73 5.19
C ASP A 110 -4.22 -2.47 5.04
N ASP A 111 -4.96 -2.47 6.15
CA ASP A 111 -6.40 -2.20 6.16
C ASP A 111 -6.70 -0.81 5.58
N LEU A 112 -5.89 0.21 5.93
CA LEU A 112 -6.05 1.56 5.40
C LEU A 112 -5.82 1.61 3.89
N ILE A 113 -4.81 0.92 3.35
CA ILE A 113 -4.55 0.86 1.90
C ILE A 113 -5.72 0.15 1.20
N HIS A 114 -6.23 -0.94 1.76
CA HIS A 114 -7.37 -1.67 1.23
C HIS A 114 -8.63 -0.78 1.19
N ASP A 115 -8.99 -0.14 2.30
CA ASP A 115 -10.18 0.71 2.41
C ASP A 115 -10.13 1.89 1.44
N ILE A 116 -8.99 2.57 1.36
CA ILE A 116 -8.76 3.67 0.43
C ILE A 116 -8.83 3.19 -1.03
N THR A 117 -8.30 2.00 -1.33
CA THR A 117 -8.37 1.41 -2.67
C THR A 117 -9.82 1.26 -3.13
N ILE A 118 -10.69 0.74 -2.26
CA ILE A 118 -12.12 0.57 -2.54
C ILE A 118 -12.83 1.93 -2.61
N GLU A 119 -12.65 2.78 -1.60
CA GLU A 119 -13.32 4.09 -1.51
C GLU A 119 -13.06 4.97 -2.73
N PHE A 120 -11.80 5.02 -3.19
CA PHE A 120 -11.40 5.84 -4.33
C PHE A 120 -11.50 5.11 -5.68
N ASN A 121 -11.95 3.85 -5.69
CA ASN A 121 -12.06 3.00 -6.88
C ASN A 121 -10.75 2.97 -7.69
N MET A 122 -9.63 2.71 -6.99
CA MET A 122 -8.29 2.67 -7.58
C MET A 122 -7.85 1.24 -7.87
N THR A 123 -6.87 1.09 -8.75
CA THR A 123 -6.05 -0.12 -8.82
C THR A 123 -4.79 0.10 -8.00
N THR A 124 -4.58 -0.73 -6.98
CA THR A 124 -3.40 -0.64 -6.12
C THR A 124 -2.41 -1.76 -6.43
N VAL A 125 -1.15 -1.40 -6.61
CA VAL A 125 -0.02 -2.33 -6.79
C VAL A 125 0.90 -2.20 -5.60
N ILE A 126 1.07 -3.27 -4.84
CA ILE A 126 1.92 -3.31 -3.65
C ILE A 126 3.14 -4.20 -3.96
N ASN A 127 4.34 -3.63 -3.85
CA ASN A 127 5.57 -4.39 -3.81
C ASN A 127 5.95 -4.64 -2.35
N THR A 128 6.01 -5.91 -1.94
CA THR A 128 6.35 -6.28 -0.57
C THR A 128 6.95 -7.69 -0.49
N HIS A 129 7.73 -7.93 0.54
CA HIS A 129 8.17 -9.25 0.96
C HIS A 129 7.47 -9.72 2.24
N ASP A 130 6.55 -8.92 2.80
CA ASP A 130 5.77 -9.29 3.99
C ASP A 130 4.59 -10.19 3.61
N MET A 131 4.72 -11.46 3.94
CA MET A 131 3.69 -12.45 3.63
C MET A 131 2.39 -12.23 4.42
N ASN A 132 2.44 -11.56 5.59
CA ASN A 132 1.22 -11.23 6.31
C ASN A 132 0.38 -10.24 5.50
N SER A 133 1.00 -9.20 4.95
CA SER A 133 0.33 -8.25 4.06
C SER A 133 -0.22 -8.93 2.81
N VAL A 134 0.57 -9.81 2.18
CA VAL A 134 0.12 -10.57 0.99
C VAL A 134 -1.13 -11.38 1.29
N MET A 135 -1.16 -12.09 2.42
CA MET A 135 -2.30 -12.93 2.83
C MET A 135 -3.49 -12.10 3.33
N ASN A 136 -3.26 -10.90 3.89
CA ASN A 136 -4.31 -10.02 4.39
C ASN A 136 -5.06 -9.33 3.25
N ILE A 137 -4.35 -8.61 2.38
CA ILE A 137 -4.95 -7.71 1.39
C ILE A 137 -4.66 -8.06 -0.09
N GLY A 138 -3.95 -9.17 -0.35
CA GLY A 138 -3.63 -9.56 -1.73
C GLY A 138 -4.80 -10.21 -2.45
N ASP A 139 -5.24 -9.64 -3.58
CA ASP A 139 -6.26 -10.24 -4.48
C ASP A 139 -5.62 -11.03 -5.61
N ASN A 140 -4.67 -10.41 -6.32
CA ASN A 140 -3.92 -11.01 -7.42
C ASN A 140 -2.42 -10.87 -7.13
N ILE A 141 -1.79 -11.98 -6.86
CA ILE A 141 -0.41 -12.04 -6.37
C ILE A 141 0.50 -12.50 -7.50
N VAL A 142 1.57 -11.73 -7.72
CA VAL A 142 2.61 -12.07 -8.70
C VAL A 142 3.92 -12.27 -7.96
N PHE A 143 4.47 -13.48 -8.02
CA PHE A 143 5.77 -13.79 -7.46
C PHE A 143 6.87 -13.56 -8.51
N ILE A 144 7.79 -12.65 -8.19
CA ILE A 144 8.94 -12.32 -9.05
C ILE A 144 10.19 -12.95 -8.44
N LYS A 145 10.93 -13.69 -9.27
CA LYS A 145 12.22 -14.27 -8.90
C LYS A 145 13.21 -14.05 -10.04
N GLU A 146 14.42 -13.60 -9.72
CA GLU A 146 15.51 -13.38 -10.68
C GLU A 146 15.08 -12.53 -11.91
N GLY A 147 14.20 -11.54 -11.67
CA GLY A 147 13.72 -10.62 -12.71
C GLY A 147 12.63 -11.17 -13.62
N VAL A 148 12.11 -12.37 -13.38
CA VAL A 148 11.04 -12.98 -14.15
C VAL A 148 9.82 -13.26 -13.30
N LYS A 149 8.64 -13.30 -13.95
CA LYS A 149 7.40 -13.74 -13.30
C LYS A 149 7.44 -15.27 -13.15
N GLU A 150 7.66 -15.73 -11.92
CA GLU A 150 7.77 -17.14 -11.58
C GLU A 150 6.40 -17.79 -11.33
N TRP A 151 5.49 -17.03 -10.71
CA TRP A 151 4.15 -17.52 -10.40
C TRP A 151 3.14 -16.37 -10.34
N GLN A 152 1.86 -16.70 -10.52
CA GLN A 152 0.73 -15.78 -10.34
C GLN A 152 -0.51 -16.54 -9.92
N GLY A 153 -1.29 -15.97 -8.98
CA GLY A 153 -2.55 -16.52 -8.50
C GLY A 153 -3.16 -15.67 -7.40
N THR A 154 -4.16 -16.21 -6.73
CA THR A 154 -4.79 -15.62 -5.53
C THR A 154 -4.09 -16.11 -4.27
N LYS A 155 -4.48 -15.59 -3.09
CA LYS A 155 -3.98 -16.09 -1.81
C LYS A 155 -4.38 -17.54 -1.53
N GLU A 156 -5.53 -17.98 -2.02
CA GLU A 156 -5.99 -19.36 -1.95
C GLU A 156 -5.11 -20.28 -2.81
N ASP A 157 -4.72 -19.82 -4.00
CA ASP A 157 -3.84 -20.55 -4.90
C ASP A 157 -2.42 -20.75 -4.34
N ILE A 158 -1.95 -19.83 -3.49
CA ILE A 158 -0.65 -19.96 -2.80
C ILE A 158 -0.60 -21.27 -1.98
N ILE A 159 -1.66 -21.57 -1.24
CA ILE A 159 -1.70 -22.69 -0.30
C ILE A 159 -1.66 -24.02 -1.04
N THR A 160 -2.33 -24.08 -2.20
CA THR A 160 -2.44 -25.29 -3.02
C THR A 160 -1.35 -25.40 -4.08
N SER A 161 -0.51 -24.38 -4.23
CA SER A 161 0.53 -24.33 -5.27
C SER A 161 1.61 -25.40 -5.06
N ASP A 162 1.98 -26.08 -6.17
CA ASP A 162 3.13 -26.99 -6.24
C ASP A 162 4.41 -26.29 -6.71
N ASN A 163 4.39 -24.96 -6.95
CA ASN A 163 5.58 -24.22 -7.35
C ASN A 163 6.61 -24.22 -6.23
N GLN A 164 7.74 -24.88 -6.47
CA GLN A 164 8.78 -25.09 -5.47
C GLN A 164 9.41 -23.76 -5.02
N ALA A 165 9.68 -22.84 -5.95
CA ALA A 165 10.33 -21.56 -5.64
C ALA A 165 9.44 -20.68 -4.77
N LEU A 166 8.12 -20.65 -5.04
CA LEU A 166 7.13 -19.97 -4.22
C LEU A 166 7.05 -20.59 -2.83
N ASN A 167 6.99 -21.93 -2.76
CA ASN A 167 6.91 -22.66 -1.49
C ASN A 167 8.15 -22.43 -0.62
N ASP A 168 9.34 -22.45 -1.19
CA ASP A 168 10.59 -22.20 -0.48
C ASP A 168 10.65 -20.78 0.07
N PHE A 169 10.08 -19.81 -0.64
CA PHE A 169 10.03 -18.42 -0.20
C PHE A 169 8.98 -18.21 0.92
N ILE A 170 7.74 -18.62 0.69
CA ILE A 170 6.62 -18.33 1.60
C ILE A 170 6.71 -19.18 2.86
N PHE A 171 6.97 -20.49 2.70
CA PHE A 171 7.00 -21.43 3.80
C PHE A 171 8.41 -21.65 4.35
N ALA A 172 9.28 -20.66 4.23
CA ALA A 172 10.61 -20.67 4.86
C ALA A 172 10.51 -20.78 6.39
N SER A 173 9.47 -20.22 7.02
CA SER A 173 9.24 -20.32 8.45
C SER A 173 8.41 -21.57 8.81
N ASP A 174 8.73 -22.18 9.99
CA ASP A 174 8.01 -23.37 10.47
C ASP A 174 6.52 -23.08 10.78
N LEU A 175 6.18 -21.84 11.12
CA LEU A 175 4.80 -21.42 11.37
C LEU A 175 3.96 -21.53 10.09
N PHE A 176 4.40 -20.93 9.00
CA PHE A 176 3.69 -20.99 7.72
C PHE A 176 3.61 -22.41 7.14
N ARG A 177 4.64 -23.25 7.38
CA ARG A 177 4.59 -24.68 7.01
C ARG A 177 3.49 -25.44 7.75
N LYS A 178 3.28 -25.14 9.03
CA LYS A 178 2.21 -25.76 9.83
C LYS A 178 0.84 -25.33 9.35
N VAL A 179 0.66 -24.02 9.07
CA VAL A 179 -0.59 -23.48 8.53
C VAL A 179 -0.94 -24.17 7.20
N LYS A 180 0.02 -24.25 6.26
CA LYS A 180 -0.20 -24.94 4.98
C LYS A 180 -0.68 -26.38 5.16
N LYS A 181 -0.05 -27.14 6.08
CA LYS A 181 -0.43 -28.54 6.31
C LYS A 181 -1.85 -28.67 6.85
N MET A 182 -2.24 -27.81 7.79
CA MET A 182 -3.59 -27.82 8.38
C MET A 182 -4.65 -27.49 7.33
N GLU A 183 -4.46 -26.45 6.53
CA GLU A 183 -5.42 -26.04 5.50
C GLU A 183 -5.53 -27.04 4.35
N VAL A 184 -4.42 -27.66 3.94
CA VAL A 184 -4.45 -28.74 2.91
C VAL A 184 -5.16 -29.99 3.44
N GLU A 185 -5.06 -30.31 4.74
CA GLU A 185 -5.78 -31.41 5.38
C GLU A 185 -7.29 -31.10 5.45
N GLU A 186 -7.69 -29.91 5.86
CA GLU A 186 -9.09 -29.47 5.88
C GLU A 186 -9.75 -29.48 4.50
N LEU A 187 -9.05 -29.01 3.45
CA LEU A 187 -9.53 -29.07 2.08
C LEU A 187 -9.73 -30.51 1.60
N LYS A 188 -8.88 -31.45 2.01
CA LYS A 188 -9.02 -32.88 1.67
C LYS A 188 -10.17 -33.56 2.41
N GLU A 189 -10.47 -33.13 3.64
CA GLU A 189 -11.59 -33.66 4.43
C GLU A 189 -12.93 -33.07 3.98
N GLY A 190 -12.99 -31.77 3.64
CA GLY A 190 -14.19 -31.11 3.12
C GLY A 190 -14.65 -31.59 1.73
N HIS A 191 -13.81 -32.27 0.95
CA HIS A 191 -14.16 -32.88 -0.32
C HIS A 191 -14.65 -34.35 -0.19
N LYS A 192 -14.79 -34.86 1.05
CA LYS A 192 -15.28 -36.22 1.32
C LYS A 192 -16.76 -36.27 1.75
N LEU A 193 -17.48 -35.15 1.66
CA LEU A 193 -18.93 -35.04 1.85
C LEU A 193 -19.60 -34.67 0.53
#